data_4a33d7526fa892f78f345b4687ae446f
#
_entry.id   4a33d7526fa892f78f345b4687ae446f
#
_cell.length_a   1.000
_cell.length_b   1.000
_cell.length_c   1.000
_cell.angle_alpha   90.00
_cell.angle_beta   90.00
_cell.angle_gamma   90.00
#
_symmetry.space_group_name_H-M   'P 1'
#
loop_
_entity.id
_entity.type
_entity.pdbx_description
1 polymer ?
#
loop_
_entity_poly.entity_id
_entity_poly.type
_entity_poly.pdbx_seq_one_letter_code
_entity_poly.pdbx_strand_id
1 'polypeptide(L)'
;MDPTTRPPGGHEAEDIASAKERGWRDLVPIDDAYQAGEITGTEWHAAVLNVIEPAYLNGGNPRAQSGHSGDETRWREARGLLVDLLPPHGGTFLDVGCANGHLMESLTDWAAEAGSVIEPYGVEISAALADLARTRCPQWAHRIWAANAMGWKPPRRFDAVRTGLDYVPADLCGAYVAHLLNQVVAPSGRLIIGVYNEERDQNTVQDLLRSFGHRPAGFATADHRHPEIQYKALWLTSS
;
A
#
# COMPACT_ATOMS: atom_id res chain seq x y z
N MET A 1 37.83 -25.58 37.67
CA MET A 1 37.32 -24.26 37.23
C MET A 1 37.38 -24.27 35.72
N ASP A 2 36.23 -24.47 35.10
CA ASP A 2 36.06 -24.54 33.64
C ASP A 2 35.60 -23.17 33.13
N PRO A 3 36.35 -22.48 32.26
CA PRO A 3 36.00 -21.16 31.80
C PRO A 3 35.43 -21.21 30.36
N THR A 4 34.28 -21.84 30.17
CA THR A 4 33.57 -21.79 28.86
C THR A 4 32.08 -21.79 29.03
N THR A 5 31.55 -20.72 29.62
CA THR A 5 30.14 -20.35 29.39
C THR A 5 30.11 -19.03 28.63
N ARG A 6 30.15 -19.13 27.29
CA ARG A 6 29.82 -18.03 26.41
C ARG A 6 28.32 -17.74 26.60
N PRO A 7 27.91 -16.49 26.86
CA PRO A 7 26.49 -16.17 26.94
C PRO A 7 25.82 -16.43 25.61
N PRO A 8 24.53 -16.84 25.58
CA PRO A 8 23.80 -17.09 24.35
C PRO A 8 23.80 -15.81 23.53
N GLY A 9 24.13 -15.95 22.25
CA GLY A 9 24.37 -14.90 21.29
C GLY A 9 23.33 -13.81 21.32
N GLY A 10 23.78 -12.58 21.52
CA GLY A 10 23.02 -11.41 21.16
C GLY A 10 22.69 -11.52 19.66
N HIS A 11 21.43 -11.55 19.30
CA HIS A 11 21.03 -11.24 17.94
C HIS A 11 21.62 -9.85 17.66
N GLU A 12 22.58 -9.75 16.75
CA GLU A 12 22.99 -8.46 16.20
C GLU A 12 21.70 -7.76 15.75
N ALA A 13 21.47 -6.55 16.24
CA ALA A 13 20.31 -5.77 15.86
C ALA A 13 20.34 -5.66 14.33
N GLU A 14 19.26 -6.10 13.67
CA GLU A 14 19.13 -6.00 12.21
C GLU A 14 19.33 -4.53 11.83
N ASP A 15 20.19 -4.25 10.86
CA ASP A 15 20.38 -2.90 10.34
C ASP A 15 19.09 -2.35 9.74
N ILE A 16 18.78 -1.08 10.00
CA ILE A 16 17.56 -0.40 9.51
C ILE A 16 17.35 -0.61 8.02
N ALA A 17 18.42 -0.49 7.21
CA ALA A 17 18.36 -0.68 5.77
C ALA A 17 17.98 -2.12 5.38
N SER A 18 18.33 -3.10 6.21
CA SER A 18 17.96 -4.51 6.02
C SER A 18 16.56 -4.82 6.54
N ALA A 19 16.09 -4.07 7.53
CA ALA A 19 14.76 -4.22 8.10
C ALA A 19 13.66 -3.61 7.20
N LYS A 20 13.99 -2.59 6.41
CA LYS A 20 13.09 -2.02 5.38
C LYS A 20 12.86 -3.03 4.27
N GLU A 21 11.63 -3.09 3.75
CA GLU A 21 11.26 -4.04 2.70
C GLU A 21 12.10 -3.83 1.43
N ARG A 22 12.64 -4.95 0.88
CA ARG A 22 13.70 -4.90 -0.14
C ARG A 22 13.22 -4.59 -1.56
N GLY A 23 11.92 -4.62 -1.83
CA GLY A 23 11.34 -4.49 -3.19
C GLY A 23 11.75 -3.23 -3.96
N TRP A 24 12.23 -2.22 -3.25
CA TRP A 24 12.61 -0.92 -3.82
C TRP A 24 13.96 -0.90 -4.54
N ARG A 25 14.90 -1.77 -4.19
CA ARG A 25 16.26 -1.74 -4.77
C ARG A 25 16.26 -2.04 -6.27
N ASP A 26 15.39 -2.93 -6.70
CA ASP A 26 15.28 -3.34 -8.10
C ASP A 26 14.58 -2.27 -8.96
N LEU A 27 13.90 -1.30 -8.34
CA LEU A 27 13.24 -0.20 -9.02
C LEU A 27 14.13 1.04 -9.19
N VAL A 28 15.21 1.18 -8.42
CA VAL A 28 16.10 2.36 -8.47
C VAL A 28 16.58 2.68 -9.89
N PRO A 29 17.03 1.72 -10.72
CA PRO A 29 17.45 2.03 -12.10
C PRO A 29 16.30 2.56 -12.97
N ILE A 30 15.05 2.17 -12.68
CA ILE A 30 13.85 2.64 -13.41
C ILE A 30 13.55 4.08 -13.00
N ASP A 31 13.65 4.39 -11.70
CA ASP A 31 13.48 5.74 -11.20
C ASP A 31 14.55 6.69 -11.73
N ASP A 32 15.82 6.25 -11.77
CA ASP A 32 16.94 7.02 -12.32
C ASP A 32 16.73 7.33 -13.82
N ALA A 33 16.32 6.35 -14.62
CA ALA A 33 16.03 6.55 -16.04
C ALA A 33 14.87 7.53 -16.26
N TYR A 34 13.83 7.46 -15.42
CA TYR A 34 12.73 8.39 -15.47
C TYR A 34 13.16 9.81 -15.10
N GLN A 35 13.93 9.98 -14.02
CA GLN A 35 14.45 11.29 -13.61
C GLN A 35 15.41 11.89 -14.63
N ALA A 36 16.17 11.07 -15.34
CA ALA A 36 17.03 11.50 -16.45
C ALA A 36 16.22 11.88 -17.70
N GLY A 37 14.90 11.65 -17.74
CA GLY A 37 14.06 11.88 -18.91
C GLY A 37 14.27 10.87 -20.03
N GLU A 38 14.88 9.72 -19.75
CA GLU A 38 15.14 8.64 -20.71
C GLU A 38 13.88 7.82 -21.00
N ILE A 39 12.95 7.78 -20.04
CA ILE A 39 11.64 7.10 -20.17
C ILE A 39 10.51 8.03 -19.70
N THR A 40 9.34 7.85 -20.30
CA THR A 40 8.10 8.54 -19.93
C THR A 40 7.44 7.89 -18.71
N GLY A 41 6.46 8.55 -18.08
CA GLY A 41 5.69 7.96 -16.97
C GLY A 41 4.92 6.68 -17.37
N THR A 42 4.51 6.54 -18.63
CA THR A 42 3.90 5.31 -19.14
C THR A 42 4.93 4.19 -19.22
N GLU A 43 6.13 4.48 -19.71
CA GLU A 43 7.23 3.50 -19.77
C GLU A 43 7.74 3.14 -18.37
N TRP A 44 7.75 4.10 -17.44
CA TRP A 44 8.03 3.84 -16.03
C TRP A 44 7.08 2.78 -15.44
N HIS A 45 5.76 2.97 -15.61
CA HIS A 45 4.79 1.98 -15.14
C HIS A 45 4.98 0.60 -15.79
N ALA A 46 5.27 0.55 -17.08
CA ALA A 46 5.54 -0.70 -17.78
C ALA A 46 6.82 -1.38 -17.25
N ALA A 47 7.88 -0.63 -17.00
CA ALA A 47 9.13 -1.13 -16.47
C ALA A 47 8.96 -1.65 -15.03
N VAL A 48 8.25 -0.92 -14.17
CA VAL A 48 7.92 -1.36 -12.80
C VAL A 48 7.10 -2.65 -12.82
N LEU A 49 6.10 -2.76 -13.70
CA LEU A 49 5.31 -3.97 -13.87
C LEU A 49 6.15 -5.18 -14.26
N ASN A 50 7.13 -5.01 -15.16
CA ASN A 50 8.03 -6.10 -15.57
C ASN A 50 8.85 -6.67 -14.40
N VAL A 51 9.07 -5.90 -13.34
CA VAL A 51 9.75 -6.35 -12.11
C VAL A 51 8.74 -6.97 -11.12
N ILE A 52 7.65 -6.26 -10.84
CA ILE A 52 6.72 -6.62 -9.75
C ILE A 52 5.81 -7.78 -10.12
N GLU A 53 5.22 -7.79 -11.32
CA GLU A 53 4.21 -8.77 -11.71
C GLU A 53 4.72 -10.22 -11.64
N PRO A 54 5.89 -10.57 -12.20
CA PRO A 54 6.42 -11.95 -12.07
C PRO A 54 6.69 -12.34 -10.62
N ALA A 55 7.20 -11.41 -9.80
CA ALA A 55 7.50 -11.67 -8.40
C ALA A 55 6.23 -11.98 -7.60
N TYR A 56 5.15 -11.24 -7.85
CA TYR A 56 3.86 -11.44 -7.19
C TYR A 56 3.17 -12.71 -7.67
N LEU A 57 3.10 -12.95 -8.97
CA LEU A 57 2.47 -14.14 -9.55
C LEU A 57 3.14 -15.44 -9.09
N ASN A 58 4.47 -15.43 -8.87
CA ASN A 58 5.24 -16.55 -8.36
C ASN A 58 5.20 -16.68 -6.83
N GLY A 59 4.52 -15.78 -6.12
CA GLY A 59 4.38 -15.83 -4.66
C GLY A 59 3.71 -17.11 -4.18
N GLY A 60 4.32 -17.81 -3.21
CA GLY A 60 3.84 -19.10 -2.72
C GLY A 60 2.58 -19.05 -1.84
N ASN A 61 2.07 -17.87 -1.54
CA ASN A 61 0.86 -17.66 -0.73
C ASN A 61 0.24 -16.28 -1.03
N PRO A 62 -1.02 -16.02 -0.60
CA PRO A 62 -1.70 -14.76 -0.90
C PRO A 62 -0.97 -13.50 -0.46
N ARG A 63 -0.30 -13.51 0.67
CA ARG A 63 0.49 -12.35 1.16
C ARG A 63 1.67 -12.05 0.25
N ALA A 64 2.45 -13.08 -0.11
CA ALA A 64 3.57 -12.94 -1.05
C ALA A 64 3.09 -12.41 -2.42
N GLN A 65 1.92 -12.87 -2.89
CA GLN A 65 1.26 -12.38 -4.10
C GLN A 65 0.68 -10.95 -3.97
N SER A 66 0.74 -10.37 -2.77
CA SER A 66 0.41 -8.95 -2.49
C SER A 66 1.65 -8.13 -2.15
N GLY A 67 2.85 -8.67 -2.41
CA GLY A 67 4.11 -7.99 -2.14
C GLY A 67 4.55 -8.00 -0.67
N HIS A 68 3.96 -8.85 0.18
CA HIS A 68 4.34 -8.94 1.59
C HIS A 68 5.18 -10.19 1.88
N SER A 69 6.38 -9.98 2.40
CA SER A 69 7.33 -11.07 2.69
C SER A 69 7.15 -11.72 4.07
N GLY A 70 6.27 -11.16 4.92
CA GLY A 70 6.04 -11.61 6.29
C GLY A 70 5.01 -12.74 6.42
N ASP A 71 4.87 -13.24 7.66
CA ASP A 71 3.81 -14.14 8.05
C ASP A 71 2.46 -13.41 8.28
N GLU A 72 1.45 -14.14 8.75
CA GLU A 72 0.11 -13.60 9.02
C GLU A 72 0.12 -12.54 10.12
N THR A 73 0.92 -12.75 11.17
CA THR A 73 1.01 -11.82 12.30
C THR A 73 1.54 -10.48 11.80
N ARG A 74 2.65 -10.51 11.06
CA ARG A 74 3.26 -9.29 10.49
C ARG A 74 2.35 -8.62 9.45
N TRP A 75 1.60 -9.41 8.67
CA TRP A 75 0.59 -8.87 7.76
C TRP A 75 -0.47 -8.07 8.51
N ARG A 76 -1.01 -8.64 9.59
CA ARG A 76 -2.02 -7.98 10.42
C ARG A 76 -1.45 -6.74 11.13
N GLU A 77 -0.24 -6.80 11.66
CA GLU A 77 0.44 -5.63 12.25
C GLU A 77 0.61 -4.51 11.24
N ALA A 78 1.07 -4.82 10.04
CA ALA A 78 1.37 -3.83 9.01
C ALA A 78 0.13 -3.26 8.30
N ARG A 79 -0.99 -3.96 8.29
CA ARG A 79 -2.19 -3.58 7.50
C ARG A 79 -3.43 -3.40 8.35
N GLY A 80 -3.48 -3.99 9.56
CA GLY A 80 -4.64 -3.90 10.46
C GLY A 80 -4.94 -2.48 10.92
N LEU A 81 -3.91 -1.62 11.03
CA LEU A 81 -4.10 -0.20 11.35
C LEU A 81 -5.00 0.55 10.33
N LEU A 82 -5.18 0.02 9.13
CA LEU A 82 -6.07 0.61 8.13
C LEU A 82 -7.54 0.56 8.55
N VAL A 83 -7.92 -0.39 9.42
CA VAL A 83 -9.31 -0.50 9.93
C VAL A 83 -9.73 0.76 10.67
N ASP A 84 -8.82 1.35 11.47
CA ASP A 84 -9.08 2.57 12.25
C ASP A 84 -9.32 3.80 11.36
N LEU A 85 -8.90 3.72 10.09
CA LEU A 85 -9.03 4.80 9.12
C LEU A 85 -10.26 4.65 8.21
N LEU A 86 -10.91 3.48 8.24
CA LEU A 86 -12.17 3.27 7.51
C LEU A 86 -13.28 4.17 8.08
N PRO A 87 -14.30 4.52 7.27
CA PRO A 87 -15.46 5.23 7.80
C PRO A 87 -16.12 4.42 8.93
N PRO A 88 -16.48 5.05 10.06
CA PRO A 88 -16.97 4.34 11.25
C PRO A 88 -18.27 3.56 11.03
N HIS A 89 -19.03 3.92 10.01
CA HIS A 89 -20.28 3.25 9.64
C HIS A 89 -20.13 2.27 8.47
N GLY A 90 -18.88 1.96 8.08
CA GLY A 90 -18.59 1.19 6.89
C GLY A 90 -18.77 2.00 5.60
N GLY A 91 -19.12 1.31 4.52
CA GLY A 91 -19.33 1.92 3.21
C GLY A 91 -18.46 1.28 2.13
N THR A 92 -18.36 1.94 0.98
CA THR A 92 -17.57 1.46 -0.14
C THR A 92 -16.09 1.72 0.07
N PHE A 93 -15.28 0.68 -0.09
CA PHE A 93 -13.82 0.73 0.05
C PHE A 93 -13.15 0.33 -1.27
N LEU A 94 -12.28 1.18 -1.80
CA LEU A 94 -11.47 0.87 -2.98
C LEU A 94 -10.00 0.67 -2.57
N ASP A 95 -9.44 -0.47 -2.91
CA ASP A 95 -8.00 -0.74 -2.86
C ASP A 95 -7.36 -0.44 -4.21
N VAL A 96 -6.55 0.61 -4.28
CA VAL A 96 -5.76 0.95 -5.48
C VAL A 96 -4.43 0.19 -5.41
N GLY A 97 -4.11 -0.55 -6.48
CA GLY A 97 -3.03 -1.54 -6.48
C GLY A 97 -3.41 -2.76 -5.64
N CYS A 98 -4.61 -3.31 -5.91
CA CYS A 98 -5.16 -4.39 -5.10
C CYS A 98 -4.45 -5.73 -5.28
N ALA A 99 -3.48 -5.83 -6.18
CA ALA A 99 -2.73 -7.03 -6.51
C ALA A 99 -3.67 -8.25 -6.68
N ASN A 100 -3.53 -9.27 -5.84
CA ASN A 100 -4.36 -10.47 -5.85
C ASN A 100 -5.64 -10.38 -4.98
N GLY A 101 -6.01 -9.19 -4.48
CA GLY A 101 -7.19 -8.96 -3.65
C GLY A 101 -7.05 -9.35 -2.17
N HIS A 102 -5.87 -9.78 -1.70
CA HIS A 102 -5.70 -10.25 -0.32
C HIS A 102 -5.97 -9.16 0.73
N LEU A 103 -5.60 -7.90 0.46
CA LEU A 103 -5.91 -6.80 1.37
C LEU A 103 -7.43 -6.52 1.43
N MET A 104 -8.14 -6.66 0.31
CA MET A 104 -9.60 -6.52 0.28
C MET A 104 -10.27 -7.56 1.19
N GLU A 105 -9.83 -8.83 1.14
CA GLU A 105 -10.33 -9.90 2.03
C GLU A 105 -10.01 -9.56 3.49
N SER A 106 -8.73 -9.31 3.80
CA SER A 106 -8.29 -9.03 5.17
C SER A 106 -9.03 -7.85 5.81
N LEU A 107 -9.16 -6.74 5.09
CA LEU A 107 -9.87 -5.56 5.62
C LEU A 107 -11.36 -5.79 5.78
N THR A 108 -11.98 -6.60 4.92
CA THR A 108 -13.39 -6.97 5.08
C THR A 108 -13.60 -7.76 6.36
N ASP A 109 -12.74 -8.75 6.64
CA ASP A 109 -12.82 -9.57 7.83
C ASP A 109 -12.52 -8.75 9.10
N TRP A 110 -11.45 -7.95 9.08
CA TRP A 110 -11.07 -7.14 10.24
C TRP A 110 -12.04 -6.00 10.54
N ALA A 111 -12.65 -5.40 9.51
CA ALA A 111 -13.72 -4.42 9.70
C ALA A 111 -14.95 -5.07 10.36
N ALA A 112 -15.31 -6.28 9.92
CA ALA A 112 -16.41 -7.03 10.54
C ALA A 112 -16.12 -7.41 12.00
N GLU A 113 -14.88 -7.81 12.33
CA GLU A 113 -14.43 -8.02 13.71
C GLU A 113 -14.58 -6.75 14.57
N ALA A 114 -14.34 -5.57 13.97
CA ALA A 114 -14.51 -4.28 14.61
C ALA A 114 -15.96 -3.74 14.60
N GLY A 115 -16.93 -4.53 14.11
CA GLY A 115 -18.34 -4.17 14.06
C GLY A 115 -18.72 -3.22 12.90
N SER A 116 -17.86 -3.08 11.88
CA SER A 116 -18.11 -2.29 10.68
C SER A 116 -18.27 -3.19 9.46
N VAL A 117 -19.04 -2.73 8.46
CA VAL A 117 -19.25 -3.47 7.22
C VAL A 117 -18.76 -2.62 6.05
N ILE A 118 -17.77 -3.12 5.32
CA ILE A 118 -17.27 -2.48 4.11
C ILE A 118 -17.69 -3.27 2.86
N GLU A 119 -17.89 -2.56 1.77
CA GLU A 119 -18.12 -3.09 0.44
C GLU A 119 -16.83 -2.93 -0.38
N PRO A 120 -16.02 -4.01 -0.56
CA PRO A 120 -14.70 -3.89 -1.16
C PRO A 120 -14.76 -3.83 -2.70
N TYR A 121 -13.85 -3.05 -3.25
CA TYR A 121 -13.58 -2.87 -4.66
C TYR A 121 -12.06 -2.84 -4.87
N GLY A 122 -11.59 -3.16 -6.08
CA GLY A 122 -10.16 -3.13 -6.42
C GLY A 122 -9.90 -2.53 -7.80
N VAL A 123 -8.79 -1.83 -7.93
CA VAL A 123 -8.21 -1.46 -9.23
C VAL A 123 -6.73 -1.85 -9.23
N GLU A 124 -6.30 -2.51 -10.29
CA GLU A 124 -4.95 -3.04 -10.43
C GLU A 124 -4.43 -2.74 -11.84
N ILE A 125 -3.19 -2.24 -11.94
CA ILE A 125 -2.58 -1.91 -13.22
C ILE A 125 -2.18 -3.17 -14.01
N SER A 126 -1.77 -4.24 -13.32
CA SER A 126 -1.50 -5.54 -13.93
C SER A 126 -2.80 -6.29 -14.23
N ALA A 127 -3.05 -6.58 -15.50
CA ALA A 127 -4.18 -7.39 -15.90
C ALA A 127 -4.12 -8.81 -15.31
N ALA A 128 -2.92 -9.40 -15.24
CA ALA A 128 -2.72 -10.74 -14.70
C ALA A 128 -3.00 -10.81 -13.20
N LEU A 129 -2.57 -9.81 -12.42
CA LEU A 129 -2.90 -9.72 -10.99
C LEU A 129 -4.38 -9.42 -10.75
N ALA A 130 -5.00 -8.57 -11.57
CA ALA A 130 -6.44 -8.33 -11.51
C ALA A 130 -7.25 -9.62 -11.79
N ASP A 131 -6.83 -10.45 -12.75
CA ASP A 131 -7.45 -11.75 -13.02
C ASP A 131 -7.23 -12.75 -11.88
N LEU A 132 -6.05 -12.74 -11.27
CA LEU A 132 -5.79 -13.52 -10.06
C LEU A 132 -6.70 -13.07 -8.90
N ALA A 133 -6.87 -11.76 -8.71
CA ALA A 133 -7.79 -11.21 -7.70
C ALA A 133 -9.24 -11.64 -7.94
N ARG A 134 -9.72 -11.57 -9.19
CA ARG A 134 -11.07 -12.04 -9.57
C ARG A 134 -11.26 -13.53 -9.31
N THR A 135 -10.22 -14.32 -9.56
CA THR A 135 -10.24 -15.78 -9.31
C THR A 135 -10.27 -16.10 -7.82
N ARG A 136 -9.51 -15.36 -7.01
CA ARG A 136 -9.45 -15.55 -5.55
C ARG A 136 -10.68 -15.01 -4.83
N CYS A 137 -11.25 -13.92 -5.33
CA CYS A 137 -12.39 -13.24 -4.74
C CYS A 137 -13.58 -13.26 -5.70
N PRO A 138 -14.15 -14.44 -6.06
CA PRO A 138 -15.18 -14.56 -7.08
C PRO A 138 -16.47 -13.80 -6.73
N GLN A 139 -16.77 -13.62 -5.44
CA GLN A 139 -17.89 -12.81 -4.94
C GLN A 139 -17.75 -11.33 -5.30
N TRP A 140 -16.53 -10.84 -5.54
CA TRP A 140 -16.22 -9.45 -5.89
C TRP A 140 -15.61 -9.29 -7.28
N ALA A 141 -15.59 -10.35 -8.12
CA ALA A 141 -14.93 -10.32 -9.42
C ALA A 141 -15.40 -9.16 -10.31
N HIS A 142 -16.68 -8.80 -10.24
CA HIS A 142 -17.29 -7.69 -10.97
C HIS A 142 -16.93 -6.29 -10.42
N ARG A 143 -16.22 -6.23 -9.28
CA ARG A 143 -15.78 -5.01 -8.59
C ARG A 143 -14.27 -4.78 -8.72
N ILE A 144 -13.57 -5.58 -9.51
CA ILE A 144 -12.12 -5.51 -9.70
C ILE A 144 -11.84 -5.10 -11.14
N TRP A 145 -11.15 -3.98 -11.32
CA TRP A 145 -10.81 -3.42 -12.63
C TRP A 145 -9.33 -3.52 -12.91
N ALA A 146 -8.97 -3.84 -14.17
CA ALA A 146 -7.60 -3.72 -14.66
C ALA A 146 -7.46 -2.33 -15.28
N ALA A 147 -6.75 -1.42 -14.60
CA ALA A 147 -6.54 -0.05 -15.07
C ALA A 147 -5.40 0.64 -14.32
N ASN A 148 -4.75 1.62 -14.97
CA ASN A 148 -3.81 2.52 -14.31
C ASN A 148 -4.59 3.61 -13.56
N ALA A 149 -4.50 3.62 -12.24
CA ALA A 149 -5.23 4.53 -11.37
C ALA A 149 -4.87 6.01 -11.59
N MET A 150 -3.71 6.33 -12.17
CA MET A 150 -3.27 7.70 -12.45
C MET A 150 -4.25 8.50 -13.34
N GLY A 151 -4.95 7.82 -14.26
CA GLY A 151 -5.91 8.46 -15.16
C GLY A 151 -7.26 7.74 -15.21
N TRP A 152 -7.47 6.77 -14.35
CA TRP A 152 -8.69 5.97 -14.35
C TRP A 152 -9.92 6.78 -13.91
N LYS A 153 -10.98 6.62 -14.67
CA LYS A 153 -12.30 7.17 -14.34
C LYS A 153 -13.17 6.05 -13.80
N PRO A 154 -13.41 5.99 -12.49
CA PRO A 154 -14.22 4.95 -11.88
C PRO A 154 -15.69 5.09 -12.27
N PRO A 155 -16.46 3.98 -12.25
CA PRO A 155 -17.91 4.05 -12.52
C PRO A 155 -18.70 4.73 -11.38
N ARG A 156 -18.08 4.90 -10.23
CA ARG A 156 -18.61 5.58 -9.04
C ARG A 156 -17.46 6.12 -8.19
N ARG A 157 -17.75 6.97 -7.22
CA ARG A 157 -16.82 7.38 -6.16
C ARG A 157 -16.98 6.49 -4.93
N PHE A 158 -15.95 6.43 -4.07
CA PHE A 158 -15.86 5.53 -2.93
C PHE A 158 -15.70 6.30 -1.62
N ASP A 159 -16.29 5.80 -0.53
CA ASP A 159 -16.24 6.41 0.80
C ASP A 159 -14.84 6.35 1.42
N ALA A 160 -14.10 5.28 1.13
CA ALA A 160 -12.68 5.15 1.44
C ALA A 160 -11.91 4.61 0.24
N VAL A 161 -10.77 5.22 -0.03
CA VAL A 161 -9.83 4.81 -1.10
C VAL A 161 -8.46 4.64 -0.48
N ARG A 162 -7.88 3.45 -0.56
CA ARG A 162 -6.50 3.19 -0.09
C ARG A 162 -5.54 3.20 -1.26
N THR A 163 -4.35 3.78 -1.08
CA THR A 163 -3.28 3.79 -2.07
C THR A 163 -1.88 3.86 -1.42
N GLY A 164 -0.84 3.67 -2.21
CA GLY A 164 0.55 4.05 -1.94
C GLY A 164 0.98 5.21 -2.83
N LEU A 165 1.95 6.02 -2.40
CA LEU A 165 2.54 7.07 -3.25
C LEU A 165 3.65 6.55 -4.16
N ASP A 166 4.16 5.37 -3.86
CA ASP A 166 5.12 4.59 -4.63
C ASP A 166 4.56 3.97 -5.93
N TYR A 167 3.26 4.14 -6.17
CA TYR A 167 2.61 3.63 -7.39
C TYR A 167 2.79 4.53 -8.61
N VAL A 168 3.38 5.70 -8.43
CA VAL A 168 3.66 6.67 -9.49
C VAL A 168 5.04 7.31 -9.26
N PRO A 169 5.70 7.83 -10.31
CA PRO A 169 6.91 8.64 -10.15
C PRO A 169 6.71 9.78 -9.14
N ALA A 170 7.78 10.13 -8.41
CA ALA A 170 7.73 11.08 -7.30
C ALA A 170 7.15 12.46 -7.67
N ASP A 171 7.49 12.97 -8.83
CA ASP A 171 7.01 14.26 -9.36
C ASP A 171 5.52 14.23 -9.77
N LEU A 172 4.97 13.05 -10.04
CA LEU A 172 3.55 12.85 -10.35
C LEU A 172 2.67 12.63 -9.12
N CYS A 173 3.25 12.43 -7.91
CA CYS A 173 2.49 12.17 -6.69
C CYS A 173 1.44 13.25 -6.40
N GLY A 174 1.76 14.54 -6.60
CA GLY A 174 0.80 15.63 -6.38
C GLY A 174 -0.42 15.55 -7.30
N ALA A 175 -0.18 15.32 -8.60
CA ALA A 175 -1.24 15.15 -9.59
C ALA A 175 -2.07 13.88 -9.32
N TYR A 176 -1.42 12.81 -8.89
CA TYR A 176 -2.06 11.55 -8.53
C TYR A 176 -3.00 11.70 -7.32
N VAL A 177 -2.53 12.31 -6.24
CA VAL A 177 -3.35 12.59 -5.04
C VAL A 177 -4.54 13.48 -5.41
N ALA A 178 -4.30 14.55 -6.19
CA ALA A 178 -5.37 15.43 -6.65
C ALA A 178 -6.40 14.69 -7.52
N HIS A 179 -5.96 13.81 -8.43
CA HIS A 179 -6.85 12.98 -9.23
C HIS A 179 -7.71 12.07 -8.36
N LEU A 180 -7.10 11.34 -7.42
CA LEU A 180 -7.84 10.43 -6.53
C LEU A 180 -8.88 11.20 -5.68
N LEU A 181 -8.50 12.31 -5.06
CA LEU A 181 -9.42 13.13 -4.26
C LEU A 181 -10.58 13.69 -5.09
N ASN A 182 -10.32 14.14 -6.31
CA ASN A 182 -11.33 14.82 -7.13
C ASN A 182 -12.22 13.86 -7.92
N GLN A 183 -11.74 12.68 -8.30
CA GLN A 183 -12.44 11.80 -9.23
C GLN A 183 -12.84 10.46 -8.63
N VAL A 184 -12.12 9.97 -7.61
CA VAL A 184 -12.26 8.62 -7.08
C VAL A 184 -12.88 8.60 -5.68
N VAL A 185 -12.45 9.50 -4.79
CA VAL A 185 -13.01 9.63 -3.43
C VAL A 185 -14.36 10.34 -3.48
N ALA A 186 -15.34 9.81 -2.76
CA ALA A 186 -16.65 10.44 -2.61
C ALA A 186 -16.55 11.75 -1.81
N PRO A 187 -17.50 12.69 -1.96
CA PRO A 187 -17.58 13.86 -1.09
C PRO A 187 -17.57 13.44 0.39
N SER A 188 -16.75 14.10 1.20
CA SER A 188 -16.50 13.76 2.61
C SER A 188 -15.86 12.38 2.83
N GLY A 189 -15.49 11.67 1.77
CA GLY A 189 -14.77 10.41 1.84
C GLY A 189 -13.29 10.58 2.21
N ARG A 190 -12.59 9.48 2.38
CA ARG A 190 -11.19 9.43 2.81
C ARG A 190 -10.27 8.85 1.74
N LEU A 191 -9.18 9.56 1.46
CA LEU A 191 -8.02 8.98 0.77
C LEU A 191 -7.01 8.52 1.82
N ILE A 192 -6.78 7.23 1.92
CA ILE A 192 -5.90 6.59 2.90
C ILE A 192 -4.59 6.23 2.20
N ILE A 193 -3.47 6.70 2.75
CA ILE A 193 -2.13 6.47 2.22
C ILE A 193 -1.35 5.65 3.24
N GLY A 194 -0.97 4.42 2.86
CA GLY A 194 -0.15 3.55 3.71
C GLY A 194 1.34 3.85 3.58
N VAL A 195 2.05 3.80 4.69
CA VAL A 195 3.50 4.02 4.79
C VAL A 195 4.08 2.88 5.64
N TYR A 196 4.93 2.05 5.06
CA TYR A 196 5.33 0.79 5.69
C TYR A 196 6.79 0.71 6.12
N ASN A 197 7.60 1.70 5.74
CA ASN A 197 9.06 1.72 5.99
C ASN A 197 9.53 3.07 6.55
N GLU A 198 8.69 3.83 7.22
CA GLU A 198 9.06 5.14 7.77
C GLU A 198 9.78 4.97 9.11
N GLU A 199 10.91 5.65 9.27
CA GLU A 199 11.58 5.74 10.57
C GLU A 199 10.73 6.58 11.53
N ARG A 200 10.76 6.25 12.84
CA ARG A 200 9.83 6.82 13.83
C ARG A 200 9.92 8.34 13.99
N ASP A 201 11.09 8.90 13.75
CA ASP A 201 11.36 10.34 13.84
C ASP A 201 11.10 11.09 12.53
N GLN A 202 10.73 10.37 11.45
CA GLN A 202 10.48 10.92 10.14
C GLN A 202 8.99 11.13 9.89
N ASN A 203 8.68 12.12 9.03
CA ASN A 203 7.34 12.41 8.54
C ASN A 203 7.36 12.66 7.01
N THR A 204 8.18 11.90 6.30
CA THR A 204 8.50 12.10 4.88
C THR A 204 7.24 12.19 4.01
N VAL A 205 6.32 11.22 4.15
CA VAL A 205 5.08 11.22 3.36
C VAL A 205 4.16 12.36 3.77
N GLN A 206 4.09 12.68 5.05
CA GLN A 206 3.27 13.78 5.55
C GLN A 206 3.78 15.13 5.06
N ASP A 207 5.09 15.34 5.02
CA ASP A 207 5.71 16.56 4.53
C ASP A 207 5.60 16.67 3.01
N LEU A 208 5.70 15.55 2.29
CA LEU A 208 5.45 15.49 0.85
C LEU A 208 3.99 15.91 0.54
N LEU A 209 3.00 15.38 1.26
CA LEU A 209 1.60 15.79 1.08
C LEU A 209 1.39 17.28 1.37
N ARG A 210 2.05 17.82 2.39
CA ARG A 210 2.01 19.26 2.71
C ARG A 210 2.61 20.12 1.60
N SER A 211 3.68 19.66 0.95
CA SER A 211 4.29 20.36 -0.19
C SER A 211 3.34 20.47 -1.39
N PHE A 212 2.39 19.54 -1.52
CA PHE A 212 1.31 19.59 -2.52
C PHE A 212 0.08 20.37 -2.06
N GLY A 213 0.13 21.00 -0.87
CA GLY A 213 -0.98 21.77 -0.31
C GLY A 213 -2.01 20.92 0.45
N HIS A 214 -1.77 19.62 0.63
CA HIS A 214 -2.65 18.73 1.37
C HIS A 214 -2.22 18.58 2.82
N ARG A 215 -3.18 18.69 3.74
CA ARG A 215 -2.95 18.43 5.17
C ARG A 215 -3.69 17.15 5.56
N PRO A 216 -2.96 16.11 6.02
CA PRO A 216 -3.62 14.94 6.58
C PRO A 216 -4.59 15.32 7.69
N ALA A 217 -5.79 14.77 7.64
CA ALA A 217 -6.83 14.95 8.67
C ALA A 217 -6.55 14.10 9.91
N GLY A 218 -5.72 13.04 9.75
CA GLY A 218 -5.24 12.22 10.85
C GLY A 218 -4.33 11.10 10.36
N PHE A 219 -3.88 10.28 11.30
CA PHE A 219 -3.05 9.12 11.04
C PHE A 219 -3.27 8.03 12.10
N ALA A 220 -2.90 6.79 11.77
CA ALA A 220 -2.73 5.68 12.70
C ALA A 220 -1.32 5.12 12.55
N THR A 221 -0.78 4.54 13.63
CA THR A 221 0.52 3.89 13.64
C THR A 221 0.44 2.52 14.29
N ALA A 222 1.31 1.61 13.89
CA ALA A 222 1.53 0.34 14.54
C ALA A 222 3.04 0.05 14.60
N ASP A 223 3.43 -0.80 15.55
CA ASP A 223 4.83 -1.14 15.75
C ASP A 223 5.34 -2.04 14.63
N HIS A 224 6.55 -1.77 14.19
CA HIS A 224 7.33 -2.64 13.32
C HIS A 224 8.26 -3.52 14.15
N ARG A 225 8.67 -4.70 13.65
CA ARG A 225 9.65 -5.59 14.31
C ARG A 225 10.97 -4.88 14.64
N HIS A 226 11.38 -3.90 13.82
CA HIS A 226 12.53 -3.05 14.09
C HIS A 226 12.08 -1.83 14.90
N PRO A 227 12.73 -1.53 16.07
CA PRO A 227 12.23 -0.50 16.98
C PRO A 227 12.27 0.92 16.43
N GLU A 228 13.14 1.20 15.46
CA GLU A 228 13.28 2.52 14.83
C GLU A 228 12.38 2.73 13.61
N ILE A 229 11.65 1.69 13.19
CA ILE A 229 10.68 1.75 12.09
C ILE A 229 9.27 1.69 12.65
N GLN A 230 8.30 2.24 11.93
CA GLN A 230 6.88 2.12 12.25
C GLN A 230 6.06 1.87 10.98
N TYR A 231 4.95 1.16 11.15
CA TYR A 231 3.88 1.20 10.19
C TYR A 231 3.02 2.44 10.44
N LYS A 232 2.64 3.14 9.40
CA LYS A 232 1.84 4.36 9.50
C LYS A 232 0.84 4.40 8.34
N ALA A 233 -0.32 4.93 8.59
CA ALA A 233 -1.24 5.32 7.54
C ALA A 233 -1.82 6.68 7.86
N LEU A 234 -1.98 7.51 6.83
CA LEU A 234 -2.57 8.84 6.95
C LEU A 234 -3.85 8.87 6.12
N TRP A 235 -4.75 9.84 6.43
CA TRP A 235 -5.86 10.09 5.52
C TRP A 235 -6.04 11.58 5.22
N LEU A 236 -6.49 11.83 4.01
CA LEU A 236 -6.98 13.11 3.54
C LEU A 236 -8.50 13.02 3.37
N THR A 237 -9.21 14.11 3.61
CA THR A 237 -10.66 14.19 3.39
C THR A 237 -10.93 14.89 2.06
N SER A 238 -11.80 14.32 1.23
CA SER A 238 -12.32 15.00 0.04
C SER A 238 -13.29 16.10 0.44
N SER A 239 -13.22 17.22 -0.24
CA SER A 239 -14.15 18.35 -0.07
C SER A 239 -15.52 18.05 -0.63
#